data_693c0a3ad444d03982b7e5951625359a
#
_entry.id   693c0a3ad444d03982b7e5951625359a
#
_cell.length_a   1.000
_cell.length_b   1.000
_cell.length_c   1.000
_cell.angle_alpha   90.00
_cell.angle_beta   90.00
_cell.angle_gamma   90.00
#
_symmetry.space_group_name_H-M   'P 1'
#
loop_
_entity.id
_entity.type
_entity.pdbx_description
1 polymer ?
#
loop_
_entity_poly.entity_id
_entity_poly.type
_entity_poly.pdbx_seq_one_letter_code
_entity_poly.pdbx_strand_id
1 'polypeptide(L)'
;MDQPPRLLLMQARRHNDPMALHEQQCFADALGVTVADLPCHNILDGEPSQAIMDRTDLILIGGSGDFSVTDNEPFIHGFIDFLADICVMKKTPTFGSCFGFQGLVMAAGGTVETDTSRAEVGTFDITLTEAGVKDPLFDGIERTFKAQLGHKDLATSLPSGVSHLASSERAPYQAIRVPDTDVFATQFHPELSRQANTTRYLRYQAGYSVTKELRDSDSVLASMADSPAATSLLPRWVKLASQSL
;
A
#
# COMPACT_ATOMS: atom_id res chain seq x y z
N MET A 1 -22.87 16.66 -13.51
CA MET A 1 -22.26 16.17 -12.26
C MET A 1 -21.54 14.91 -12.66
N ASP A 2 -20.21 14.94 -12.63
CA ASP A 2 -19.41 13.78 -13.02
C ASP A 2 -19.71 12.65 -12.04
N GLN A 3 -19.90 11.46 -12.57
CA GLN A 3 -20.10 10.27 -11.72
C GLN A 3 -18.81 10.02 -10.91
N PRO A 4 -18.90 9.54 -9.65
CA PRO A 4 -17.71 9.19 -8.88
C PRO A 4 -16.93 8.09 -9.63
N PRO A 5 -15.58 8.08 -9.52
CA PRO A 5 -14.78 7.06 -10.18
C PRO A 5 -15.12 5.67 -9.65
N ARG A 6 -15.08 4.69 -10.53
CA ARG A 6 -15.33 3.28 -10.21
C ARG A 6 -14.03 2.67 -9.66
N LEU A 7 -14.08 2.25 -8.42
CA LEU A 7 -12.93 1.72 -7.68
C LEU A 7 -12.85 0.19 -7.80
N LEU A 8 -11.65 -0.36 -7.74
CA LEU A 8 -11.38 -1.78 -7.54
C LEU A 8 -10.30 -1.94 -6.48
N LEU A 9 -10.55 -2.73 -5.43
CA LEU A 9 -9.54 -3.14 -4.46
C LEU A 9 -9.00 -4.53 -4.81
N MET A 10 -7.71 -4.62 -5.11
CA MET A 10 -7.00 -5.88 -5.29
C MET A 10 -6.40 -6.32 -3.95
N GLN A 11 -6.63 -7.57 -3.56
CA GLN A 11 -6.24 -8.14 -2.27
C GLN A 11 -5.41 -9.40 -2.43
N ALA A 12 -4.34 -9.54 -1.61
CA ALA A 12 -3.55 -10.77 -1.49
C ALA A 12 -3.93 -11.51 -0.20
N ARG A 13 -5.08 -12.19 -0.19
CA ARG A 13 -5.65 -12.83 1.00
C ARG A 13 -6.05 -14.27 0.73
N ARG A 14 -5.78 -15.18 1.69
CA ARG A 14 -6.36 -16.52 1.63
C ARG A 14 -7.88 -16.43 1.66
N HIS A 15 -8.58 -17.30 0.93
CA HIS A 15 -10.05 -17.24 0.79
C HIS A 15 -10.82 -17.23 2.13
N ASN A 16 -10.25 -17.83 3.20
CA ASN A 16 -10.85 -17.88 4.53
C ASN A 16 -10.24 -16.88 5.52
N ASP A 17 -9.44 -15.92 5.05
CA ASP A 17 -8.85 -14.92 5.94
C ASP A 17 -9.89 -13.85 6.28
N PRO A 18 -10.30 -13.71 7.56
CA PRO A 18 -11.23 -12.65 7.96
C PRO A 18 -10.68 -11.25 7.73
N MET A 19 -9.36 -11.11 7.54
CA MET A 19 -8.74 -9.82 7.25
C MET A 19 -9.03 -9.33 5.83
N ALA A 20 -9.58 -10.15 4.93
CA ALA A 20 -10.05 -9.67 3.63
C ALA A 20 -11.17 -8.64 3.78
N LEU A 21 -12.21 -8.95 4.56
CA LEU A 21 -13.29 -8.00 4.83
C LEU A 21 -12.82 -6.81 5.68
N HIS A 22 -11.96 -7.05 6.67
CA HIS A 22 -11.38 -5.99 7.48
C HIS A 22 -10.58 -4.99 6.63
N GLU A 23 -9.79 -5.46 5.68
CA GLU A 23 -9.04 -4.60 4.75
C GLU A 23 -9.96 -3.77 3.85
N GLN A 24 -10.98 -4.41 3.25
CA GLN A 24 -11.99 -3.72 2.47
C GLN A 24 -12.66 -2.61 3.27
N GLN A 25 -13.04 -2.89 4.53
CA GLN A 25 -13.64 -1.88 5.41
C GLN A 25 -12.66 -0.73 5.70
N CYS A 26 -11.38 -1.02 5.96
CA CYS A 26 -10.37 0.03 6.20
C CYS A 26 -10.22 0.97 5.00
N PHE A 27 -10.15 0.42 3.78
CA PHE A 27 -10.11 1.25 2.56
C PHE A 27 -11.41 2.03 2.36
N ALA A 28 -12.56 1.41 2.56
CA ALA A 28 -13.86 2.08 2.45
C ALA A 28 -13.99 3.24 3.44
N ASP A 29 -13.62 3.04 4.70
CA ASP A 29 -13.64 4.06 5.75
C ASP A 29 -12.68 5.22 5.41
N ALA A 30 -11.45 4.92 4.97
CA ALA A 30 -10.46 5.93 4.61
C ALA A 30 -10.89 6.77 3.39
N LEU A 31 -11.64 6.18 2.47
CA LEU A 31 -12.16 6.83 1.27
C LEU A 31 -13.52 7.52 1.50
N GLY A 32 -14.20 7.22 2.60
CA GLY A 32 -15.55 7.72 2.87
C GLY A 32 -16.62 7.13 1.95
N VAL A 33 -16.42 5.87 1.48
CA VAL A 33 -17.37 5.13 0.66
C VAL A 33 -17.93 3.93 1.43
N THR A 34 -18.96 3.28 0.90
CA THR A 34 -19.44 2.02 1.50
C THR A 34 -18.65 0.82 0.98
N VAL A 35 -18.64 -0.27 1.73
CA VAL A 35 -18.02 -1.55 1.30
C VAL A 35 -18.64 -2.04 -0.02
N ALA A 36 -19.93 -1.76 -0.25
CA ALA A 36 -20.62 -2.12 -1.50
C ALA A 36 -20.10 -1.33 -2.72
N ASP A 37 -19.60 -0.12 -2.51
CA ASP A 37 -19.04 0.74 -3.56
C ASP A 37 -17.57 0.46 -3.84
N LEU A 38 -16.95 -0.47 -3.09
CA LEU A 38 -15.56 -0.88 -3.23
C LEU A 38 -15.46 -2.38 -3.53
N PRO A 39 -15.75 -2.83 -4.77
CA PRO A 39 -15.60 -4.23 -5.14
C PRO A 39 -14.15 -4.69 -4.97
N CYS A 40 -13.98 -5.97 -4.60
CA CYS A 40 -12.68 -6.59 -4.39
C CYS A 40 -12.40 -7.65 -5.44
N HIS A 41 -11.12 -7.80 -5.79
CA HIS A 41 -10.60 -8.92 -6.55
C HIS A 41 -9.42 -9.54 -5.78
N ASN A 42 -9.46 -10.86 -5.57
CA ASN A 42 -8.36 -11.56 -4.92
C ASN A 42 -7.32 -11.99 -5.98
N ILE A 43 -6.11 -11.51 -5.87
CA ILE A 43 -5.04 -11.82 -6.84
C ILE A 43 -4.62 -13.30 -6.82
N LEU A 44 -4.99 -14.06 -5.78
CA LEU A 44 -4.79 -15.51 -5.73
C LEU A 44 -5.64 -16.24 -6.80
N ASP A 45 -6.70 -15.61 -7.30
CA ASP A 45 -7.56 -16.12 -8.37
C ASP A 45 -7.05 -15.75 -9.77
N GLY A 46 -5.86 -15.10 -9.84
CA GLY A 46 -5.25 -14.61 -11.06
C GLY A 46 -5.58 -13.14 -11.33
N GLU A 47 -5.40 -12.72 -12.57
CA GLU A 47 -5.66 -11.34 -13.00
C GLU A 47 -7.16 -11.03 -13.05
N PRO A 48 -7.57 -9.77 -12.78
CA PRO A 48 -8.94 -9.35 -13.01
C PRO A 48 -9.35 -9.56 -14.46
N SER A 49 -10.53 -10.11 -14.69
CA SER A 49 -11.05 -10.27 -16.06
C SER A 49 -11.21 -8.92 -16.76
N GLN A 50 -11.18 -8.91 -18.11
CA GLN A 50 -11.40 -7.69 -18.89
C GLN A 50 -12.73 -7.02 -18.52
N ALA A 51 -13.76 -7.79 -18.22
CA ALA A 51 -15.07 -7.25 -17.81
C ALA A 51 -15.03 -6.52 -16.45
N ILE A 52 -14.11 -6.90 -15.54
CA ILE A 52 -13.84 -6.17 -14.31
C ILE A 52 -13.09 -4.88 -14.63
N MET A 53 -12.03 -4.98 -15.45
CA MET A 53 -11.21 -3.83 -15.83
C MET A 53 -12.00 -2.76 -16.58
N ASP A 54 -12.89 -3.14 -17.49
CA ASP A 54 -13.78 -2.21 -18.23
C ASP A 54 -14.72 -1.40 -17.32
N ARG A 55 -14.89 -1.84 -16.07
CA ARG A 55 -15.71 -1.17 -15.05
C ARG A 55 -14.88 -0.51 -13.95
N THR A 56 -13.58 -0.41 -14.13
CA THR A 56 -12.65 0.13 -13.15
C THR A 56 -11.96 1.37 -13.72
N ASP A 57 -12.04 2.45 -12.99
CA ASP A 57 -11.34 3.70 -13.32
C ASP A 57 -10.06 3.85 -12.48
N LEU A 58 -10.12 3.46 -11.20
CA LEU A 58 -9.02 3.56 -10.25
C LEU A 58 -8.79 2.22 -9.53
N ILE A 59 -7.53 1.81 -9.42
CA ILE A 59 -7.12 0.57 -8.75
C ILE A 59 -6.48 0.90 -7.40
N LEU A 60 -6.91 0.19 -6.37
CA LEU A 60 -6.29 0.15 -5.05
C LEU A 60 -5.68 -1.24 -4.87
N ILE A 61 -4.51 -1.32 -4.23
CA ILE A 61 -3.87 -2.60 -3.94
C ILE A 61 -3.52 -2.62 -2.46
N GLY A 62 -4.04 -3.59 -1.74
CA GLY A 62 -3.86 -3.73 -0.30
C GLY A 62 -2.53 -4.34 0.10
N GLY A 63 -2.39 -4.57 1.41
CA GLY A 63 -1.28 -5.31 2.00
C GLY A 63 -1.50 -6.82 1.98
N SER A 64 -0.51 -7.57 2.46
CA SER A 64 -0.64 -9.00 2.71
C SER A 64 -0.10 -9.36 4.10
N GLY A 65 -0.77 -10.30 4.78
CA GLY A 65 -0.30 -10.83 6.06
C GLY A 65 0.38 -12.20 5.92
N ASP A 66 0.08 -12.92 4.84
CA ASP A 66 0.52 -14.30 4.63
C ASP A 66 1.55 -14.44 3.51
N PHE A 67 1.66 -13.46 2.60
CA PHE A 67 2.50 -13.55 1.40
C PHE A 67 3.50 -12.41 1.33
N SER A 68 4.67 -12.71 0.78
CA SER A 68 5.69 -11.74 0.35
C SER A 68 5.71 -11.66 -1.18
N VAL A 69 6.01 -10.49 -1.73
CA VAL A 69 6.26 -10.36 -3.18
C VAL A 69 7.53 -11.09 -3.62
N THR A 70 8.36 -11.52 -2.66
CA THR A 70 9.57 -12.32 -2.91
C THR A 70 9.31 -13.83 -2.86
N ASP A 71 8.08 -14.26 -2.54
CA ASP A 71 7.71 -15.67 -2.55
C ASP A 71 7.69 -16.21 -3.98
N ASN A 72 8.17 -17.45 -4.16
CA ASN A 72 8.17 -18.09 -5.45
C ASN A 72 6.81 -18.78 -5.74
N GLU A 73 5.76 -18.00 -5.77
CA GLU A 73 4.38 -18.44 -6.01
C GLU A 73 3.92 -17.97 -7.41
N PRO A 74 3.27 -18.82 -8.22
CA PRO A 74 2.85 -18.44 -9.57
C PRO A 74 1.96 -17.19 -9.62
N PHE A 75 1.07 -17.00 -8.63
CA PHE A 75 0.20 -15.82 -8.59
C PHE A 75 0.98 -14.53 -8.30
N ILE A 76 2.10 -14.58 -7.58
CA ILE A 76 2.98 -13.43 -7.35
C ILE A 76 3.63 -12.98 -8.66
N HIS A 77 4.15 -13.93 -9.46
CA HIS A 77 4.74 -13.61 -10.75
C HIS A 77 3.69 -13.00 -11.70
N GLY A 78 2.50 -13.63 -11.82
CA GLY A 78 1.41 -13.09 -12.63
C GLY A 78 0.96 -11.70 -12.14
N PHE A 79 0.90 -11.48 -10.83
CA PHE A 79 0.57 -10.16 -10.27
C PHE A 79 1.61 -9.10 -10.64
N ILE A 80 2.91 -9.40 -10.55
CA ILE A 80 3.98 -8.46 -10.93
C ILE A 80 3.91 -8.14 -12.43
N ASP A 81 3.70 -9.15 -13.28
CA ASP A 81 3.55 -8.96 -14.72
C ASP A 81 2.31 -8.12 -15.06
N PHE A 82 1.18 -8.37 -14.38
CA PHE A 82 -0.02 -7.54 -14.49
C PHE A 82 0.25 -6.08 -14.10
N LEU A 83 0.95 -5.84 -13.00
CA LEU A 83 1.30 -4.47 -12.58
C LEU A 83 2.24 -3.79 -13.58
N ALA A 84 3.18 -4.51 -14.16
CA ALA A 84 4.07 -3.97 -15.19
C ALA A 84 3.25 -3.53 -16.42
N ASP A 85 2.30 -4.33 -16.88
CA ASP A 85 1.43 -3.96 -18.00
C ASP A 85 0.49 -2.79 -17.66
N ILE A 86 -0.28 -2.91 -16.57
CA ILE A 86 -1.37 -1.96 -16.25
C ILE A 86 -0.83 -0.64 -15.68
N CYS A 87 0.13 -0.70 -14.76
CA CYS A 87 0.57 0.49 -14.04
C CYS A 87 1.76 1.18 -14.70
N VAL A 88 2.74 0.40 -15.18
CA VAL A 88 3.98 0.98 -15.75
C VAL A 88 3.79 1.30 -17.23
N MET A 89 3.24 0.37 -18.01
CA MET A 89 3.08 0.54 -19.47
C MET A 89 1.81 1.32 -19.84
N LYS A 90 0.65 0.95 -19.30
CA LYS A 90 -0.64 1.59 -19.62
C LYS A 90 -0.95 2.79 -18.73
N LYS A 91 -0.20 2.97 -17.64
CA LYS A 91 -0.34 4.10 -16.70
C LYS A 91 -1.73 4.21 -16.07
N THR A 92 -2.41 3.10 -15.88
CA THR A 92 -3.72 3.08 -15.21
C THR A 92 -3.58 3.62 -13.79
N PRO A 93 -4.40 4.60 -13.37
CA PRO A 93 -4.30 5.17 -12.04
C PRO A 93 -4.41 4.11 -10.95
N THR A 94 -3.37 3.99 -10.13
CA THR A 94 -3.24 2.92 -9.13
C THR A 94 -2.59 3.44 -7.86
N PHE A 95 -3.11 3.03 -6.70
CA PHE A 95 -2.49 3.25 -5.40
C PHE A 95 -2.17 1.93 -4.72
N GLY A 96 -0.88 1.65 -4.51
CA GLY A 96 -0.41 0.44 -3.82
C GLY A 96 -0.04 0.72 -2.35
N SER A 97 -0.54 -0.12 -1.43
CA SER A 97 -0.23 -0.07 0.01
C SER A 97 0.55 -1.32 0.41
N CYS A 98 1.70 -1.16 1.05
CA CYS A 98 2.55 -2.22 1.60
C CYS A 98 2.91 -3.30 0.57
N PHE A 99 2.20 -4.43 0.51
CA PHE A 99 2.40 -5.45 -0.52
C PHE A 99 2.21 -4.88 -1.93
N GLY A 100 1.21 -4.01 -2.12
CA GLY A 100 0.99 -3.30 -3.38
C GLY A 100 2.15 -2.37 -3.75
N PHE A 101 2.76 -1.69 -2.79
CA PHE A 101 3.98 -0.90 -2.99
C PHE A 101 5.13 -1.79 -3.45
N GLN A 102 5.36 -2.90 -2.77
CA GLN A 102 6.45 -3.81 -3.08
C GLN A 102 6.28 -4.42 -4.48
N GLY A 103 5.05 -4.81 -4.83
CA GLY A 103 4.69 -5.27 -6.17
C GLY A 103 4.96 -4.23 -7.25
N LEU A 104 4.58 -2.98 -7.04
CA LEU A 104 4.83 -1.87 -7.98
C LEU A 104 6.32 -1.56 -8.12
N VAL A 105 7.10 -1.62 -7.04
CA VAL A 105 8.58 -1.49 -7.12
C VAL A 105 9.18 -2.56 -8.00
N MET A 106 8.80 -3.83 -7.81
CA MET A 106 9.30 -4.94 -8.63
C MET A 106 8.83 -4.85 -10.09
N ALA A 107 7.56 -4.52 -10.32
CA ALA A 107 6.98 -4.33 -11.65
C ALA A 107 7.69 -3.22 -12.44
N ALA A 108 8.15 -2.17 -11.76
CA ALA A 108 8.92 -1.10 -12.36
C ALA A 108 10.42 -1.45 -12.56
N GLY A 109 10.89 -2.61 -12.09
CA GLY A 109 12.27 -3.07 -12.20
C GLY A 109 13.17 -2.74 -11.02
N GLY A 110 12.60 -2.39 -9.86
CA GLY A 110 13.31 -2.23 -8.59
C GLY A 110 13.52 -3.56 -7.87
N THR A 111 14.06 -3.49 -6.64
CA THR A 111 14.38 -4.67 -5.83
C THR A 111 13.70 -4.57 -4.47
N VAL A 112 13.09 -5.68 -4.04
CA VAL A 112 12.52 -5.85 -2.69
C VAL A 112 13.23 -7.02 -2.01
N GLU A 113 13.56 -6.86 -0.74
CA GLU A 113 14.25 -7.87 0.05
C GLU A 113 13.59 -8.01 1.42
N THR A 114 13.67 -9.21 2.00
CA THR A 114 13.29 -9.44 3.40
C THR A 114 14.46 -9.10 4.30
N ASP A 115 14.27 -8.10 5.17
CA ASP A 115 15.24 -7.72 6.20
C ASP A 115 14.54 -7.49 7.55
N THR A 116 14.53 -8.53 8.35
CA THR A 116 13.87 -8.50 9.67
C THR A 116 14.52 -7.54 10.65
N SER A 117 15.80 -7.17 10.47
CA SER A 117 16.49 -6.20 11.31
C SER A 117 16.00 -4.77 11.12
N ARG A 118 15.39 -4.50 9.94
CA ARG A 118 14.80 -3.22 9.57
C ARG A 118 13.25 -3.25 9.53
N ALA A 119 12.67 -4.31 10.07
CA ALA A 119 11.22 -4.40 10.14
C ALA A 119 10.61 -3.24 10.94
N GLU A 120 9.47 -2.73 10.44
CA GLU A 120 8.70 -1.66 11.07
C GLU A 120 7.28 -2.17 11.33
N VAL A 121 6.90 -2.25 12.61
CA VAL A 121 5.57 -2.69 13.05
C VAL A 121 5.07 -1.75 14.13
N GLY A 122 3.98 -1.05 13.86
CA GLY A 122 3.44 -0.01 14.72
C GLY A 122 3.27 1.32 14.00
N THR A 123 3.46 2.44 14.70
CA THR A 123 3.41 3.79 14.12
C THR A 123 4.81 4.40 14.10
N PHE A 124 5.26 4.85 12.92
CA PHE A 124 6.58 5.42 12.70
C PHE A 124 6.49 6.80 12.04
N ASP A 125 7.58 7.55 12.18
CA ASP A 125 7.75 8.83 11.49
C ASP A 125 8.23 8.59 10.05
N ILE A 126 7.53 9.19 9.12
CA ILE A 126 7.82 9.19 7.68
C ILE A 126 8.27 10.57 7.28
N THR A 127 9.40 10.67 6.59
CA THR A 127 9.98 11.94 6.16
C THR A 127 9.93 12.07 4.64
N LEU A 128 9.32 13.15 4.15
CA LEU A 128 9.28 13.48 2.73
C LEU A 128 10.66 13.87 2.20
N THR A 129 10.98 13.38 1.02
CA THR A 129 12.12 13.85 0.22
C THR A 129 11.83 15.24 -0.36
N GLU A 130 12.80 15.85 -1.02
CA GLU A 130 12.57 17.10 -1.77
C GLU A 130 11.55 16.90 -2.92
N ALA A 131 11.50 15.72 -3.52
CA ALA A 131 10.48 15.38 -4.51
C ALA A 131 9.11 15.20 -3.86
N GLY A 132 9.06 14.55 -2.69
CA GLY A 132 7.80 14.36 -1.94
C GLY A 132 7.19 15.69 -1.47
N VAL A 133 8.01 16.63 -0.99
CA VAL A 133 7.52 17.98 -0.60
C VAL A 133 6.89 18.75 -1.76
N LYS A 134 7.32 18.46 -2.99
CA LYS A 134 6.82 19.13 -4.21
C LYS A 134 5.68 18.36 -4.89
N ASP A 135 5.43 17.14 -4.47
CA ASP A 135 4.39 16.32 -5.09
C ASP A 135 3.00 16.73 -4.59
N PRO A 136 2.03 16.94 -5.51
CA PRO A 136 0.68 17.41 -5.15
C PRO A 136 -0.07 16.49 -4.20
N LEU A 137 0.28 15.20 -4.13
CA LEU A 137 -0.32 14.26 -3.17
C LEU A 137 -0.05 14.68 -1.72
N PHE A 138 1.14 15.25 -1.45
CA PHE A 138 1.58 15.65 -0.11
C PHE A 138 1.41 17.15 0.17
N ASP A 139 0.71 17.89 -0.70
CA ASP A 139 0.49 19.32 -0.49
C ASP A 139 -0.13 19.61 0.88
N GLY A 140 0.48 20.55 1.64
CA GLY A 140 0.04 20.90 2.99
C GLY A 140 0.26 19.83 4.06
N ILE A 141 0.96 18.72 3.77
CA ILE A 141 1.42 17.74 4.77
C ILE A 141 2.78 18.19 5.30
N GLU A 142 2.99 18.08 6.60
CA GLU A 142 4.29 18.36 7.22
C GLU A 142 5.36 17.42 6.66
N ARG A 143 6.60 17.93 6.58
CA ARG A 143 7.74 17.16 6.04
C ARG A 143 7.94 15.83 6.75
N THR A 144 7.64 15.76 8.05
CA THR A 144 7.66 14.52 8.83
C THR A 144 6.28 14.29 9.44
N PHE A 145 5.70 13.15 9.20
CA PHE A 145 4.38 12.77 9.69
C PHE A 145 4.36 11.31 10.13
N LYS A 146 3.37 10.94 10.96
CA LYS A 146 3.19 9.56 11.41
C LYS A 146 2.40 8.73 10.43
N ALA A 147 2.80 7.43 10.28
CA ALA A 147 2.05 6.46 9.49
C ALA A 147 2.03 5.08 10.16
N GLN A 148 1.04 4.26 9.80
CA GLN A 148 0.91 2.88 10.26
C GLN A 148 1.76 1.95 9.40
N LEU A 149 2.57 1.10 10.02
CA LEU A 149 3.44 0.14 9.35
C LEU A 149 3.28 -1.28 9.92
N GLY A 150 3.55 -2.27 9.06
CA GLY A 150 3.53 -3.68 9.40
C GLY A 150 4.28 -4.49 8.34
N HIS A 151 5.61 -4.28 8.19
CA HIS A 151 6.40 -4.94 7.16
C HIS A 151 7.77 -5.41 7.68
N LYS A 152 8.28 -6.45 7.04
CA LYS A 152 9.66 -6.97 7.14
C LYS A 152 10.37 -6.97 5.78
N ASP A 153 9.58 -6.92 4.71
CA ASP A 153 10.07 -6.77 3.36
C ASP A 153 10.11 -5.28 3.01
N LEU A 154 11.16 -4.84 2.34
CA LEU A 154 11.34 -3.44 1.99
C LEU A 154 12.04 -3.30 0.63
N ALA A 155 11.76 -2.22 -0.07
CA ALA A 155 12.47 -1.87 -1.28
C ALA A 155 13.92 -1.49 -0.94
N THR A 156 14.89 -2.06 -1.65
CA THR A 156 16.33 -1.78 -1.51
C THR A 156 16.88 -1.00 -2.69
N SER A 157 16.19 -1.01 -3.82
CA SER A 157 16.49 -0.14 -4.96
C SER A 157 15.22 0.29 -5.69
N LEU A 158 15.26 1.50 -6.28
CA LEU A 158 14.26 1.96 -7.24
C LEU A 158 14.90 2.05 -8.64
N PRO A 159 14.13 1.75 -9.70
CA PRO A 159 14.61 1.94 -11.06
C PRO A 159 14.75 3.42 -11.41
N SER A 160 15.55 3.72 -12.42
CA SER A 160 15.66 5.07 -12.95
C SER A 160 14.31 5.55 -13.47
N GLY A 161 13.92 6.77 -13.09
CA GLY A 161 12.64 7.36 -13.51
C GLY A 161 11.49 7.20 -12.53
N VAL A 162 11.58 6.35 -11.49
CA VAL A 162 10.60 6.34 -10.40
C VAL A 162 10.94 7.42 -9.38
N SER A 163 9.95 8.26 -9.04
CA SER A 163 10.12 9.32 -8.05
C SER A 163 10.11 8.75 -6.64
N HIS A 164 11.17 8.98 -5.89
CA HIS A 164 11.26 8.69 -4.47
C HIS A 164 10.65 9.83 -3.66
N LEU A 165 9.54 9.58 -2.96
CA LEU A 165 8.77 10.64 -2.30
C LEU A 165 8.96 10.68 -0.78
N ALA A 166 9.20 9.54 -0.12
CA ALA A 166 9.37 9.49 1.33
C ALA A 166 10.26 8.34 1.79
N SER A 167 10.85 8.49 2.98
CA SER A 167 11.66 7.51 3.69
C SER A 167 11.30 7.44 5.17
N SER A 168 11.74 6.38 5.85
CA SER A 168 11.80 6.29 7.32
C SER A 168 13.24 6.09 7.77
N GLU A 169 13.47 6.04 9.07
CA GLU A 169 14.80 5.75 9.63
C GLU A 169 15.30 4.35 9.23
N ARG A 170 14.39 3.36 9.13
CA ARG A 170 14.73 1.96 8.88
C ARG A 170 14.60 1.54 7.42
N ALA A 171 13.72 2.17 6.65
CA ALA A 171 13.49 1.82 5.26
C ALA A 171 13.70 3.05 4.33
N PRO A 172 14.60 2.92 3.33
CA PRO A 172 14.96 4.05 2.48
C PRO A 172 13.82 4.51 1.58
N TYR A 173 12.88 3.62 1.25
CA TYR A 173 11.77 3.92 0.33
C TYR A 173 10.44 3.62 0.99
N GLN A 174 9.71 4.68 1.32
CA GLN A 174 8.39 4.60 1.98
C GLN A 174 7.25 5.09 1.09
N ALA A 175 7.55 5.88 0.06
CA ALA A 175 6.57 6.30 -0.94
C ALA A 175 7.25 6.56 -2.28
N ILE A 176 6.56 6.19 -3.35
CA ILE A 176 6.99 6.37 -4.73
C ILE A 176 5.84 6.86 -5.62
N ARG A 177 6.21 7.43 -6.77
CA ARG A 177 5.33 7.71 -7.90
C ARG A 177 5.99 7.30 -9.20
N VAL A 178 5.25 6.67 -10.10
CA VAL A 178 5.66 6.53 -11.50
C VAL A 178 5.48 7.90 -12.17
N PRO A 179 6.53 8.52 -12.75
CA PRO A 179 6.47 9.88 -13.29
C PRO A 179 5.41 10.05 -14.37
N ASP A 180 4.82 11.23 -14.40
CA ASP A 180 3.78 11.60 -15.38
C ASP A 180 2.57 10.66 -15.39
N THR A 181 2.24 10.12 -14.22
CA THR A 181 1.10 9.21 -14.00
C THR A 181 0.43 9.50 -12.67
N ASP A 182 -0.74 8.87 -12.46
CA ASP A 182 -1.40 8.78 -11.15
C ASP A 182 -1.18 7.42 -10.47
N VAL A 183 -0.03 6.78 -10.76
CA VAL A 183 0.43 5.55 -10.10
C VAL A 183 1.32 5.92 -8.93
N PHE A 184 0.79 5.70 -7.72
CA PHE A 184 1.44 5.96 -6.44
C PHE A 184 1.52 4.70 -5.60
N ALA A 185 2.49 4.63 -4.73
CA ALA A 185 2.53 3.57 -3.73
C ALA A 185 3.23 4.00 -2.45
N THR A 186 2.79 3.41 -1.33
CA THR A 186 3.37 3.63 0.00
C THR A 186 3.68 2.30 0.68
N GLN A 187 4.84 2.18 1.31
CA GLN A 187 5.17 1.03 2.15
C GLN A 187 4.32 1.03 3.43
N PHE A 188 3.96 2.21 3.91
CA PHE A 188 3.01 2.37 5.01
C PHE A 188 1.56 2.21 4.53
N HIS A 189 0.65 2.09 5.51
CA HIS A 189 -0.76 1.82 5.31
C HIS A 189 -1.62 3.09 5.51
N PRO A 190 -1.94 3.85 4.47
CA PRO A 190 -2.82 5.02 4.59
C PRO A 190 -4.27 4.63 4.89
N GLU A 191 -4.67 3.39 4.61
CA GLU A 191 -6.00 2.87 4.92
C GLU A 191 -6.19 2.52 6.40
N LEU A 192 -5.11 2.45 7.20
CA LEU A 192 -5.21 1.99 8.58
C LEU A 192 -5.32 3.15 9.58
N SER A 193 -6.37 3.11 10.39
CA SER A 193 -6.39 3.80 11.68
C SER A 193 -5.50 3.08 12.71
N ARG A 194 -5.18 3.75 13.83
CA ARG A 194 -4.52 3.13 14.98
C ARG A 194 -5.20 1.83 15.40
N GLN A 195 -6.54 1.85 15.52
CA GLN A 195 -7.31 0.68 15.95
C GLN A 195 -7.23 -0.46 14.93
N ALA A 196 -7.34 -0.14 13.64
CA ALA A 196 -7.24 -1.13 12.57
C ALA A 196 -5.86 -1.78 12.52
N ASN A 197 -4.77 -0.99 12.69
CA ASN A 197 -3.42 -1.52 12.76
C ASN A 197 -3.22 -2.42 14.00
N THR A 198 -3.75 -2.02 15.15
CA THR A 198 -3.75 -2.87 16.36
C THR A 198 -4.44 -4.23 16.09
N THR A 199 -5.58 -4.23 15.44
CA THR A 199 -6.31 -5.46 15.08
C THR A 199 -5.49 -6.35 14.15
N ARG A 200 -4.88 -5.77 13.11
CA ARG A 200 -3.98 -6.50 12.19
C ARG A 200 -2.76 -7.07 12.90
N TYR A 201 -2.11 -6.28 13.74
CA TYR A 201 -0.95 -6.72 14.51
C TYR A 201 -1.27 -7.94 15.38
N LEU A 202 -2.35 -7.88 16.16
CA LEU A 202 -2.78 -8.99 17.02
C LEU A 202 -3.10 -10.26 16.21
N ARG A 203 -3.61 -10.11 14.98
CA ARG A 203 -3.91 -11.24 14.07
C ARG A 203 -2.64 -11.90 13.54
N TYR A 204 -1.63 -11.10 13.19
CA TYR A 204 -0.42 -11.58 12.51
C TYR A 204 0.84 -11.56 13.38
N GLN A 205 0.73 -11.27 14.68
CA GLN A 205 1.88 -11.09 15.58
C GLN A 205 2.87 -12.27 15.57
N ALA A 206 2.38 -13.52 15.38
CA ALA A 206 3.23 -14.70 15.30
C ALA A 206 4.22 -14.63 14.11
N GLY A 207 3.81 -14.01 12.99
CA GLY A 207 4.65 -13.79 11.81
C GLY A 207 5.68 -12.68 12.00
N TYR A 208 5.44 -11.75 12.94
CA TYR A 208 6.37 -10.67 13.28
C TYR A 208 7.36 -11.02 14.41
N SER A 209 7.12 -12.11 15.15
CA SER A 209 7.95 -12.52 16.30
C SER A 209 9.34 -13.05 15.88
N VAL A 210 9.93 -12.51 14.82
CA VAL A 210 11.23 -12.92 14.27
C VAL A 210 12.41 -12.22 14.92
N THR A 211 12.20 -11.02 15.50
CA THR A 211 13.22 -10.29 16.27
C THR A 211 12.83 -10.16 17.74
N LYS A 212 13.81 -9.87 18.61
CA LYS A 212 13.55 -9.70 20.05
C LYS A 212 12.65 -8.48 20.31
N GLU A 213 12.86 -7.38 19.57
CA GLU A 213 12.08 -6.14 19.68
C GLU A 213 10.61 -6.37 19.29
N LEU A 214 10.37 -7.13 18.22
CA LEU A 214 9.01 -7.42 17.74
C LEU A 214 8.30 -8.52 18.54
N ARG A 215 9.01 -9.23 19.44
CA ARG A 215 8.39 -10.19 20.37
C ARG A 215 7.74 -9.49 21.58
N ASP A 216 8.13 -8.26 21.87
CA ASP A 216 7.52 -7.47 22.94
C ASP A 216 6.25 -6.79 22.41
N SER A 217 5.15 -7.53 22.49
CA SER A 217 3.83 -7.05 22.05
C SER A 217 3.39 -5.77 22.76
N ASP A 218 3.75 -5.60 24.02
CA ASP A 218 3.34 -4.43 24.81
C ASP A 218 4.04 -3.17 24.28
N SER A 219 5.33 -3.27 23.92
CA SER A 219 6.07 -2.18 23.29
C SER A 219 5.51 -1.82 21.91
N VAL A 220 5.17 -2.81 21.08
CA VAL A 220 4.56 -2.54 19.77
C VAL A 220 3.20 -1.86 19.92
N LEU A 221 2.33 -2.37 20.79
CA LEU A 221 1.01 -1.78 21.04
C LEU A 221 1.13 -0.36 21.63
N ALA A 222 2.10 -0.12 22.51
CA ALA A 222 2.37 1.20 23.08
C ALA A 222 2.89 2.22 22.04
N SER A 223 3.53 1.76 20.96
CA SER A 223 4.02 2.61 19.87
C SER A 223 2.91 3.11 18.95
N MET A 224 1.73 2.48 19.00
CA MET A 224 0.64 2.81 18.08
C MET A 224 -0.02 4.14 18.44
N ALA A 225 -0.03 5.06 17.48
CA ALA A 225 -0.59 6.40 17.58
C ALA A 225 -1.48 6.71 16.35
N ASP A 226 -2.26 7.77 16.43
CA ASP A 226 -3.06 8.22 15.28
C ASP A 226 -2.16 8.82 14.18
N SER A 227 -2.57 8.63 12.93
CA SER A 227 -1.82 9.05 11.72
C SER A 227 -2.71 9.76 10.70
N PRO A 228 -3.37 10.88 11.07
CA PRO A 228 -4.37 11.54 10.21
C PRO A 228 -3.76 12.07 8.90
N ALA A 229 -2.49 12.49 8.90
CA ALA A 229 -1.82 12.93 7.69
C ALA A 229 -1.70 11.78 6.67
N ALA A 230 -1.26 10.60 7.10
CA ALA A 230 -1.18 9.42 6.24
C ALA A 230 -2.57 9.00 5.74
N THR A 231 -3.58 8.94 6.60
CA THR A 231 -4.95 8.55 6.22
C THR A 231 -5.57 9.53 5.20
N SER A 232 -5.17 10.80 5.21
CA SER A 232 -5.65 11.79 4.22
C SER A 232 -5.15 11.53 2.79
N LEU A 233 -4.14 10.69 2.58
CA LEU A 233 -3.54 10.48 1.26
C LEU A 233 -4.47 9.77 0.27
N LEU A 234 -5.23 8.77 0.71
CA LEU A 234 -6.14 8.04 -0.18
C LEU A 234 -7.22 8.92 -0.82
N PRO A 235 -8.00 9.70 -0.06
CA PRO A 235 -8.99 10.60 -0.67
C PRO A 235 -8.34 11.71 -1.52
N ARG A 236 -7.14 12.17 -1.17
CA ARG A 236 -6.38 13.12 -2.00
C ARG A 236 -5.98 12.50 -3.32
N TRP A 237 -5.47 11.26 -3.29
CA TRP A 237 -5.09 10.53 -4.50
C TRP A 237 -6.31 10.30 -5.41
N VAL A 238 -7.45 9.85 -4.88
CA VAL A 238 -8.68 9.72 -5.67
C VAL A 238 -9.06 11.02 -6.34
N LYS A 239 -8.98 12.15 -5.60
CA LYS A 239 -9.27 13.47 -6.17
C LYS A 239 -8.31 13.84 -7.29
N LEU A 240 -7.00 13.59 -7.13
CA LEU A 240 -6.00 13.88 -8.16
C LEU A 240 -6.22 13.00 -9.40
N ALA A 241 -6.33 11.69 -9.21
CA ALA A 241 -6.49 10.74 -10.30
C ALA A 241 -7.80 10.94 -11.07
N SER A 242 -8.88 11.37 -10.41
CA SER A 242 -10.15 11.68 -11.07
C SER A 242 -10.10 12.89 -12.00
N GLN A 243 -9.10 13.75 -11.88
CA GLN A 243 -8.90 14.89 -12.80
C GLN A 243 -8.27 14.48 -14.12
N SER A 244 -7.71 13.28 -14.18
CA SER A 244 -7.00 12.73 -15.34
C SER A 244 -7.87 11.73 -16.15
N LEU A 245 -9.06 11.41 -15.65
CA LEU A 245 -10.06 10.55 -16.32
C LEU A 245 -10.90 11.36 -17.31
#